data_c3417d01a349d8ea267d52608d15a3aa
#
_entry.id   c3417d01a349d8ea267d52608d15a3aa
#
_cell.length_a   1.000
_cell.length_b   1.000
_cell.length_c   1.000
_cell.angle_alpha   90.00
_cell.angle_beta   90.00
_cell.angle_gamma   90.00
#
_symmetry.space_group_name_H-M   'P 1'
#
loop_
_entity.id
_entity.type
_entity.pdbx_description
1 polymer ?
#
loop_
_entity_poly.entity_id
_entity_poly.type
_entity_poly.pdbx_seq_one_letter_code
_entity_poly.pdbx_strand_id
1 'polypeptide(L)'
;MAGSERETGTKKRSSIRRSLGAVLILLLWGRPSLAQERPAAFVDAATVVPGLVLDMRYSGSHNFVGRPIDGYDAPRCLLTRQAAAALADVARDLAARGLVLKAFDCYRPAQAVANFERWARDLNDLAAKAEFYPEVDKRTLFRDGYIASRSGHSRGSTIDLTVAEAGGGELDMGTPFDFFSPRSWPADTHVSRVAQANRALLAAAMRHHGFRPYAKEWWHFTLAHEPFPDTYFDFPVR
;
A
#
# COMPACT_ATOMS: atom_id res chain seq x y z
N MET A 1 96.63 16.12 -44.02
CA MET A 1 97.16 15.15 -43.06
C MET A 1 96.09 14.75 -42.12
N ALA A 2 95.76 13.48 -42.11
CA ALA A 2 95.35 12.58 -41.01
C ALA A 2 94.14 13.06 -40.18
N GLY A 3 93.26 12.27 -39.79
CA GLY A 3 93.14 10.83 -39.69
C GLY A 3 91.79 10.49 -39.27
N SER A 4 91.33 9.39 -39.77
CA SER A 4 90.04 8.82 -39.51
C SER A 4 90.02 8.10 -38.16
N GLU A 5 88.99 8.30 -37.33
CA GLU A 5 88.60 7.30 -36.32
C GLU A 5 87.15 6.99 -36.50
N ARG A 6 86.91 5.63 -36.59
CA ARG A 6 85.60 5.05 -36.72
C ARG A 6 85.13 4.69 -35.32
N GLU A 7 84.00 5.21 -34.83
CA GLU A 7 83.33 4.68 -33.67
C GLU A 7 82.17 3.78 -34.09
N THR A 8 82.21 2.55 -33.55
CA THR A 8 81.24 1.51 -33.74
C THR A 8 80.10 1.69 -32.72
N GLY A 9 78.98 2.16 -33.12
CA GLY A 9 77.81 2.30 -32.26
C GLY A 9 77.03 0.99 -32.14
N THR A 10 77.01 0.43 -30.96
CA THR A 10 76.24 -0.75 -30.60
C THR A 10 74.79 -0.41 -30.36
N LYS A 11 73.87 -0.88 -31.22
CA LYS A 11 72.41 -0.71 -31.06
C LYS A 11 71.92 -1.61 -29.94
N LYS A 12 71.55 -1.03 -28.78
CA LYS A 12 70.73 -1.67 -27.75
C LYS A 12 69.29 -1.84 -28.22
N ARG A 13 68.86 -3.08 -28.41
CA ARG A 13 67.45 -3.44 -28.64
C ARG A 13 66.68 -3.35 -27.30
N SER A 14 65.82 -2.36 -27.18
CA SER A 14 64.84 -2.25 -26.07
C SER A 14 63.67 -3.22 -26.31
N SER A 15 63.55 -4.23 -25.50
CA SER A 15 62.40 -5.15 -25.49
C SER A 15 61.29 -4.53 -24.69
N ILE A 16 60.23 -4.06 -25.37
CA ILE A 16 59.00 -3.59 -24.75
C ILE A 16 58.21 -4.84 -24.32
N ARG A 17 58.23 -5.15 -23.03
CA ARG A 17 57.31 -6.14 -22.42
C ARG A 17 55.90 -5.50 -22.38
N ARG A 18 55.02 -5.99 -23.22
CA ARG A 18 53.57 -5.66 -23.15
C ARG A 18 52.98 -6.47 -22.02
N SER A 19 52.71 -5.83 -20.88
CA SER A 19 51.88 -6.39 -19.80
C SER A 19 50.45 -6.43 -20.26
N LEU A 20 49.90 -7.60 -20.56
CA LEU A 20 48.46 -7.81 -20.69
C LEU A 20 47.82 -7.67 -19.29
N GLY A 21 47.27 -6.56 -18.97
CA GLY A 21 46.37 -6.41 -17.83
C GLY A 21 45.05 -7.13 -18.12
N ALA A 22 44.82 -8.25 -17.45
CA ALA A 22 43.53 -8.91 -17.48
C ALA A 22 42.52 -8.02 -16.70
N VAL A 23 41.62 -7.38 -17.43
CA VAL A 23 40.45 -6.65 -16.83
C VAL A 23 39.45 -7.71 -16.40
N LEU A 24 39.44 -8.02 -15.10
CA LEU A 24 38.43 -8.87 -14.49
C LEU A 24 37.10 -8.10 -14.44
N ILE A 25 36.23 -8.31 -15.43
CA ILE A 25 34.86 -7.78 -15.42
C ILE A 25 34.06 -8.63 -14.40
N LEU A 26 33.96 -8.14 -13.18
CA LEU A 26 32.99 -8.65 -12.18
C LEU A 26 31.56 -8.35 -12.68
N LEU A 27 30.97 -9.32 -13.34
CA LEU A 27 29.53 -9.33 -13.61
C LEU A 27 28.81 -9.43 -12.24
N LEU A 28 28.40 -8.28 -11.72
CA LEU A 28 27.44 -8.19 -10.62
C LEU A 28 26.11 -8.74 -11.13
N TRP A 29 25.94 -10.04 -11.02
CA TRP A 29 24.61 -10.65 -11.16
C TRP A 29 23.78 -10.12 -10.01
N GLY A 30 22.88 -9.16 -10.32
CA GLY A 30 21.88 -8.73 -9.37
C GLY A 30 21.13 -9.95 -8.86
N ARG A 31 21.30 -10.28 -7.57
CA ARG A 31 20.51 -11.33 -6.94
C ARG A 31 19.04 -10.91 -7.11
N PRO A 32 18.17 -11.80 -7.66
CA PRO A 32 16.74 -11.52 -7.63
C PRO A 32 16.40 -11.24 -6.16
N SER A 33 15.79 -10.09 -5.89
CA SER A 33 15.24 -9.79 -4.58
C SER A 33 14.19 -10.87 -4.33
N LEU A 34 14.49 -11.83 -3.45
CA LEU A 34 13.50 -12.80 -3.01
C LEU A 34 12.38 -11.98 -2.36
N ALA A 35 11.18 -12.04 -2.94
CA ALA A 35 10.03 -11.40 -2.37
C ALA A 35 9.93 -11.81 -0.90
N GLN A 36 9.78 -10.85 -0.01
CA GLN A 36 9.67 -11.13 1.42
C GLN A 36 8.53 -12.14 1.64
N GLU A 37 8.79 -13.21 2.38
CA GLU A 37 7.76 -14.17 2.75
C GLU A 37 6.76 -13.54 3.74
N ARG A 38 5.49 -13.96 3.63
CA ARG A 38 4.47 -13.54 4.58
C ARG A 38 4.80 -14.06 5.98
N PRO A 39 4.97 -13.18 6.98
CA PRO A 39 5.21 -13.60 8.36
C PRO A 39 4.05 -14.43 8.92
N ALA A 40 4.35 -15.44 9.75
CA ALA A 40 3.34 -16.29 10.39
C ALA A 40 2.34 -15.52 11.29
N ALA A 41 2.67 -14.28 11.65
CA ALA A 41 1.76 -13.39 12.38
C ALA A 41 0.59 -12.88 11.54
N PHE A 42 0.62 -13.02 10.20
CA PHE A 42 -0.44 -12.60 9.29
C PHE A 42 -1.35 -13.78 8.93
N VAL A 43 -2.64 -13.48 8.85
CA VAL A 43 -3.68 -14.43 8.43
C VAL A 43 -4.54 -13.82 7.33
N ASP A 44 -5.19 -14.67 6.53
CA ASP A 44 -6.26 -14.22 5.65
C ASP A 44 -7.51 -13.98 6.52
N ALA A 45 -7.95 -12.73 6.61
CA ALA A 45 -9.07 -12.34 7.46
C ALA A 45 -10.38 -13.03 7.07
N ALA A 46 -10.56 -13.37 5.79
CA ALA A 46 -11.75 -14.10 5.34
C ALA A 46 -11.89 -15.51 5.96
N THR A 47 -10.78 -16.09 6.45
CA THR A 47 -10.80 -17.39 7.15
C THR A 47 -11.09 -17.28 8.64
N VAL A 48 -11.05 -16.07 9.20
CA VAL A 48 -11.16 -15.81 10.65
C VAL A 48 -12.42 -15.01 10.97
N VAL A 49 -12.79 -14.06 10.11
CA VAL A 49 -13.89 -13.11 10.32
C VAL A 49 -15.18 -13.67 9.68
N PRO A 50 -16.21 -14.01 10.47
CA PRO A 50 -17.43 -14.58 9.92
C PRO A 50 -18.15 -13.62 8.98
N GLY A 51 -18.49 -14.10 7.78
CA GLY A 51 -19.28 -13.33 6.80
C GLY A 51 -18.58 -12.10 6.20
N LEU A 52 -17.25 -11.98 6.35
CA LEU A 52 -16.50 -10.88 5.73
C LEU A 52 -16.62 -10.94 4.22
N VAL A 53 -17.17 -9.88 3.63
CA VAL A 53 -17.24 -9.69 2.18
C VAL A 53 -15.95 -8.99 1.72
N LEU A 54 -15.35 -9.47 0.63
CA LEU A 54 -14.14 -8.87 0.06
C LEU A 54 -14.46 -8.10 -1.22
N ASP A 55 -14.08 -6.84 -1.27
CA ASP A 55 -14.07 -5.99 -2.45
C ASP A 55 -12.71 -5.29 -2.55
N MET A 56 -11.66 -6.11 -2.69
CA MET A 56 -10.26 -5.67 -2.60
C MET A 56 -9.87 -4.79 -3.79
N ARG A 57 -10.06 -3.48 -3.62
CA ARG A 57 -10.01 -2.47 -4.69
C ARG A 57 -8.67 -2.39 -5.40
N TYR A 58 -7.57 -2.61 -4.69
CA TYR A 58 -6.22 -2.46 -5.26
C TYR A 58 -5.71 -3.68 -6.03
N SER A 59 -6.37 -4.83 -5.91
CA SER A 59 -6.11 -5.97 -6.79
C SER A 59 -6.77 -5.84 -8.17
N GLY A 60 -7.70 -4.90 -8.32
CA GLY A 60 -8.40 -4.57 -9.57
C GLY A 60 -8.14 -3.14 -10.02
N SER A 61 -8.90 -2.69 -11.02
CA SER A 61 -8.77 -1.35 -11.61
C SER A 61 -9.73 -0.31 -11.00
N HIS A 62 -10.71 -0.73 -10.19
CA HIS A 62 -11.68 0.20 -9.59
C HIS A 62 -11.12 0.86 -8.32
N ASN A 63 -10.13 1.73 -8.50
CA ASN A 63 -9.44 2.52 -7.47
C ASN A 63 -9.00 3.86 -8.05
N PHE A 64 -8.51 4.76 -7.20
CA PHE A 64 -8.14 6.12 -7.61
C PHE A 64 -6.95 6.21 -8.59
N VAL A 65 -6.21 5.10 -8.80
CA VAL A 65 -5.15 5.00 -9.81
C VAL A 65 -5.69 4.53 -11.16
N GLY A 66 -6.82 3.79 -11.17
CA GLY A 66 -7.48 3.26 -12.37
C GLY A 66 -6.86 1.98 -12.94
N ARG A 67 -6.01 1.27 -12.17
CA ARG A 67 -5.38 0.00 -12.55
C ARG A 67 -4.97 -0.80 -11.30
N PRO A 68 -4.66 -2.13 -11.45
CA PRO A 68 -4.13 -2.92 -10.36
C PRO A 68 -2.82 -2.32 -9.79
N ILE A 69 -2.64 -2.45 -8.49
CA ILE A 69 -1.53 -1.86 -7.75
C ILE A 69 -0.45 -2.91 -7.47
N ASP A 70 0.81 -2.50 -7.59
CA ASP A 70 1.98 -3.37 -7.35
C ASP A 70 1.87 -4.06 -5.98
N GLY A 71 2.11 -5.37 -5.96
CA GLY A 71 2.08 -6.17 -4.73
C GLY A 71 0.72 -6.72 -4.32
N TYR A 72 -0.37 -6.41 -5.05
CA TYR A 72 -1.67 -7.04 -4.88
C TYR A 72 -1.89 -8.12 -5.93
N ASP A 73 -1.26 -9.29 -5.72
CA ASP A 73 -1.29 -10.42 -6.65
C ASP A 73 -2.60 -11.24 -6.55
N ALA A 74 -3.36 -11.04 -5.47
CA ALA A 74 -4.65 -11.69 -5.24
C ALA A 74 -5.61 -10.79 -4.44
N PRO A 75 -6.94 -10.93 -4.59
CA PRO A 75 -7.94 -10.17 -3.85
C PRO A 75 -8.13 -10.74 -2.44
N ARG A 76 -7.09 -10.67 -1.58
CA ARG A 76 -7.10 -11.17 -0.21
C ARG A 76 -6.98 -10.05 0.80
N CYS A 77 -7.66 -10.22 1.94
CA CYS A 77 -7.55 -9.35 3.10
C CYS A 77 -6.58 -10.00 4.11
N LEU A 78 -5.32 -9.62 4.08
CA LEU A 78 -4.32 -10.07 5.04
C LEU A 78 -4.26 -9.10 6.22
N LEU A 79 -4.34 -9.62 7.45
CA LEU A 79 -4.20 -8.84 8.69
C LEU A 79 -3.31 -9.58 9.68
N THR A 80 -2.77 -8.87 10.66
CA THR A 80 -2.19 -9.52 11.84
C THR A 80 -3.25 -10.33 12.56
N ARG A 81 -2.85 -11.44 13.23
CA ARG A 81 -3.80 -12.31 13.98
C ARG A 81 -4.63 -11.52 14.98
N GLN A 82 -4.00 -10.54 15.66
CA GLN A 82 -4.70 -9.71 16.64
C GLN A 82 -5.77 -8.84 15.99
N ALA A 83 -5.43 -8.18 14.85
CA ALA A 83 -6.40 -7.36 14.13
C ALA A 83 -7.54 -8.20 13.56
N ALA A 84 -7.24 -9.38 12.98
CA ALA A 84 -8.26 -10.30 12.47
C ALA A 84 -9.18 -10.82 13.58
N ALA A 85 -8.64 -11.15 14.76
CA ALA A 85 -9.44 -11.60 15.90
C ALA A 85 -10.38 -10.48 16.41
N ALA A 86 -9.86 -9.27 16.59
CA ALA A 86 -10.67 -8.12 16.98
C ALA A 86 -11.76 -7.80 15.94
N LEU A 87 -11.44 -7.93 14.64
CA LEU A 87 -12.41 -7.73 13.56
C LEU A 87 -13.50 -8.81 13.55
N ALA A 88 -13.17 -10.05 13.92
CA ALA A 88 -14.16 -11.11 14.06
C ALA A 88 -15.17 -10.81 15.18
N ASP A 89 -14.75 -10.15 16.27
CA ASP A 89 -15.65 -9.69 17.33
C ASP A 89 -16.59 -8.59 16.79
N VAL A 90 -16.07 -7.60 16.02
CA VAL A 90 -16.91 -6.60 15.35
C VAL A 90 -17.94 -7.26 14.45
N ALA A 91 -17.53 -8.25 13.64
CA ALA A 91 -18.41 -8.93 12.70
C ALA A 91 -19.55 -9.68 13.44
N ARG A 92 -19.27 -10.31 14.60
CA ARG A 92 -20.29 -10.99 15.41
C ARG A 92 -21.33 -10.03 15.97
N ASP A 93 -20.90 -8.87 16.47
CA ASP A 93 -21.82 -7.86 17.00
C ASP A 93 -22.74 -7.28 15.91
N LEU A 94 -22.18 -7.04 14.71
CA LEU A 94 -22.95 -6.55 13.58
C LEU A 94 -23.91 -7.61 13.01
N ALA A 95 -23.49 -8.88 12.97
CA ALA A 95 -24.32 -10.00 12.51
C ALA A 95 -25.61 -10.15 13.33
N ALA A 96 -25.59 -9.89 14.63
CA ALA A 96 -26.78 -9.86 15.49
C ALA A 96 -27.82 -8.80 15.05
N ARG A 97 -27.42 -7.87 14.20
CA ARG A 97 -28.24 -6.78 13.63
C ARG A 97 -28.56 -6.99 12.14
N GLY A 98 -28.25 -8.16 11.59
CA GLY A 98 -28.42 -8.46 10.17
C GLY A 98 -27.42 -7.75 9.25
N LEU A 99 -26.29 -7.31 9.80
CA LEU A 99 -25.25 -6.55 9.08
C LEU A 99 -24.00 -7.39 8.92
N VAL A 100 -23.23 -7.10 7.83
CA VAL A 100 -21.94 -7.72 7.55
C VAL A 100 -20.89 -6.66 7.28
N LEU A 101 -19.62 -7.02 7.50
CA LEU A 101 -18.50 -6.17 7.11
C LEU A 101 -18.11 -6.44 5.66
N LYS A 102 -17.75 -5.38 4.94
CA LYS A 102 -17.19 -5.45 3.59
C LYS A 102 -15.85 -4.69 3.56
N ALA A 103 -14.75 -5.41 3.29
CA ALA A 103 -13.40 -4.88 3.27
C ALA A 103 -13.02 -4.39 1.85
N PHE A 104 -12.36 -3.22 1.80
CA PHE A 104 -11.81 -2.61 0.58
C PHE A 104 -10.29 -2.73 0.52
N ASP A 105 -9.60 -2.57 1.65
CA ASP A 105 -8.15 -2.76 1.79
C ASP A 105 -7.80 -3.25 3.19
N CYS A 106 -6.73 -4.04 3.28
CA CYS A 106 -6.22 -4.61 4.51
C CYS A 106 -4.72 -4.32 4.63
N TYR A 107 -3.86 -5.33 4.78
CA TYR A 107 -2.43 -5.12 4.65
C TYR A 107 -2.08 -4.62 3.25
N ARG A 108 -1.32 -3.54 3.17
CA ARG A 108 -0.82 -2.92 1.94
C ARG A 108 0.69 -3.02 1.90
N PRO A 109 1.30 -3.73 0.94
CA PRO A 109 2.75 -3.80 0.81
C PRO A 109 3.39 -2.42 0.65
N ALA A 110 4.62 -2.21 1.14
CA ALA A 110 5.30 -0.93 0.97
C ALA A 110 5.51 -0.55 -0.50
N GLN A 111 5.69 -1.53 -1.39
CA GLN A 111 5.74 -1.31 -2.84
C GLN A 111 4.45 -0.71 -3.41
N ALA A 112 3.29 -1.03 -2.84
CA ALA A 112 2.01 -0.42 -3.22
C ALA A 112 1.96 1.06 -2.83
N VAL A 113 2.48 1.41 -1.64
CA VAL A 113 2.61 2.81 -1.22
C VAL A 113 3.52 3.57 -2.18
N ALA A 114 4.64 2.98 -2.58
CA ALA A 114 5.54 3.55 -3.58
C ALA A 114 4.87 3.69 -4.97
N ASN A 115 3.95 2.79 -5.33
CA ASN A 115 3.13 2.92 -6.54
C ASN A 115 2.22 4.16 -6.46
N PHE A 116 1.53 4.35 -5.33
CA PHE A 116 0.69 5.54 -5.11
C PHE A 116 1.50 6.83 -5.17
N GLU A 117 2.72 6.85 -4.61
CA GLU A 117 3.60 8.02 -4.71
C GLU A 117 4.00 8.34 -6.16
N ARG A 118 4.37 7.32 -6.95
CA ARG A 118 4.71 7.50 -8.37
C ARG A 118 3.52 8.05 -9.15
N TRP A 119 2.34 7.46 -8.94
CA TRP A 119 1.10 7.94 -9.54
C TRP A 119 0.78 9.38 -9.15
N ALA A 120 0.92 9.75 -7.87
CA ALA A 120 0.63 11.09 -7.40
C ALA A 120 1.55 12.16 -8.00
N ARG A 121 2.79 11.80 -8.33
CA ARG A 121 3.76 12.69 -9.00
C ARG A 121 3.55 12.82 -10.50
N ASP A 122 2.90 11.87 -11.14
CA ASP A 122 2.52 11.98 -12.56
C ASP A 122 1.24 12.80 -12.70
N LEU A 123 1.39 14.09 -12.93
CA LEU A 123 0.27 15.04 -13.04
C LEU A 123 -0.61 14.81 -14.28
N ASN A 124 -0.15 14.02 -15.25
CA ASN A 124 -0.90 13.72 -16.47
C ASN A 124 -1.79 12.48 -16.34
N ASP A 125 -1.54 11.62 -15.35
CA ASP A 125 -2.35 10.44 -15.09
C ASP A 125 -3.63 10.81 -14.32
N LEU A 126 -4.69 11.13 -15.04
CA LEU A 126 -5.97 11.61 -14.54
C LEU A 126 -7.13 10.65 -14.82
N ALA A 127 -6.85 9.40 -15.17
CA ALA A 127 -7.87 8.43 -15.62
C ALA A 127 -9.03 8.26 -14.63
N ALA A 128 -8.74 8.21 -13.33
CA ALA A 128 -9.73 8.02 -12.28
C ALA A 128 -10.21 9.34 -11.61
N LYS A 129 -9.77 10.51 -12.13
CA LYS A 129 -10.04 11.81 -11.48
C LYS A 129 -11.52 12.09 -11.29
N ALA A 130 -12.32 11.86 -12.31
CA ALA A 130 -13.75 12.23 -12.30
C ALA A 130 -14.53 11.50 -11.20
N GLU A 131 -14.12 10.28 -10.84
CA GLU A 131 -14.78 9.45 -9.86
C GLU A 131 -14.22 9.67 -8.44
N PHE A 132 -12.89 9.67 -8.28
CA PHE A 132 -12.26 9.60 -6.96
C PHE A 132 -11.79 10.94 -6.40
N TYR A 133 -11.43 11.91 -7.26
CA TYR A 133 -10.88 13.21 -6.80
C TYR A 133 -11.24 14.36 -7.72
N PRO A 134 -12.56 14.56 -8.07
CA PRO A 134 -12.98 15.55 -9.07
C PRO A 134 -12.54 16.96 -8.72
N GLU A 135 -12.55 17.32 -7.46
CA GLU A 135 -12.27 18.68 -6.96
C GLU A 135 -10.84 18.85 -6.43
N VAL A 136 -10.06 17.74 -6.30
CA VAL A 136 -8.69 17.79 -5.75
C VAL A 136 -7.65 17.94 -6.86
N ASP A 137 -6.74 18.90 -6.67
CA ASP A 137 -5.57 19.03 -7.52
C ASP A 137 -4.50 18.00 -7.11
N LYS A 138 -4.04 17.21 -8.05
CA LYS A 138 -3.02 16.18 -7.81
C LYS A 138 -1.73 16.72 -7.19
N ARG A 139 -1.39 17.99 -7.47
CA ARG A 139 -0.26 18.70 -6.86
C ARG A 139 -0.36 18.88 -5.35
N THR A 140 -1.55 18.73 -4.79
CA THR A 140 -1.81 18.97 -3.35
C THR A 140 -1.95 17.68 -2.54
N LEU A 141 -1.97 16.50 -3.17
CA LEU A 141 -2.27 15.21 -2.54
C LEU A 141 -1.40 14.91 -1.31
N PHE A 142 -0.09 15.20 -1.39
CA PHE A 142 0.83 15.00 -0.25
C PHE A 142 0.58 16.03 0.85
N ARG A 143 0.45 17.32 0.49
CA ARG A 143 0.20 18.41 1.44
C ARG A 143 -1.11 18.20 2.19
N ASP A 144 -2.14 17.78 1.49
CA ASP A 144 -3.49 17.63 2.03
C ASP A 144 -3.67 16.27 2.74
N GLY A 145 -2.66 15.40 2.65
CA GLY A 145 -2.58 14.14 3.37
C GLY A 145 -3.39 13.00 2.76
N TYR A 146 -3.79 13.11 1.48
CA TYR A 146 -4.41 12.00 0.74
C TYR A 146 -3.41 10.91 0.37
N ILE A 147 -2.17 11.29 0.08
CA ILE A 147 -1.08 10.36 -0.20
C ILE A 147 0.07 10.62 0.78
N ALA A 148 0.64 9.55 1.31
CA ALA A 148 1.76 9.58 2.24
C ALA A 148 2.85 8.59 1.81
N SER A 149 4.10 8.85 2.22
CA SER A 149 5.26 7.97 1.95
C SER A 149 5.31 6.72 2.84
N ARG A 150 4.47 6.67 3.86
CA ARG A 150 4.28 5.50 4.74
C ARG A 150 2.80 5.33 5.05
N SER A 151 2.36 4.09 5.14
CA SER A 151 0.96 3.76 5.42
C SER A 151 0.84 2.87 6.65
N GLY A 152 -0.17 3.13 7.48
CA GLY A 152 -0.56 2.25 8.58
C GLY A 152 -0.87 0.83 8.11
N HIS A 153 -1.45 0.69 6.93
CA HIS A 153 -1.75 -0.61 6.32
C HIS A 153 -0.52 -1.50 6.14
N SER A 154 0.66 -0.93 5.87
CA SER A 154 1.90 -1.71 5.72
C SER A 154 2.36 -2.38 7.02
N ARG A 155 1.78 -2.02 8.18
CA ARG A 155 2.02 -2.66 9.46
C ARG A 155 1.08 -3.84 9.75
N GLY A 156 0.04 -4.04 8.90
CA GLY A 156 -0.86 -5.19 8.92
C GLY A 156 -1.98 -5.16 9.96
N SER A 157 -2.19 -4.04 10.63
CA SER A 157 -3.27 -3.89 11.63
C SER A 157 -4.23 -2.73 11.33
N THR A 158 -4.20 -2.26 10.09
CA THR A 158 -5.10 -1.25 9.55
C THR A 158 -6.00 -1.88 8.48
N ILE A 159 -7.25 -1.46 8.44
CA ILE A 159 -8.26 -1.93 7.49
C ILE A 159 -9.14 -0.77 7.03
N ASP A 160 -9.47 -0.78 5.74
CA ASP A 160 -10.49 0.04 5.13
C ASP A 160 -11.73 -0.81 4.84
N LEU A 161 -12.88 -0.40 5.37
CA LEU A 161 -14.08 -1.23 5.32
C LEU A 161 -15.37 -0.41 5.43
N THR A 162 -16.48 -1.05 5.07
CA THR A 162 -17.84 -0.55 5.27
C THR A 162 -18.73 -1.60 5.91
N VAL A 163 -19.98 -1.23 6.13
CA VAL A 163 -21.08 -2.12 6.57
C VAL A 163 -22.05 -2.30 5.42
N ALA A 164 -22.52 -3.53 5.24
CA ALA A 164 -23.58 -3.88 4.30
C ALA A 164 -24.70 -4.67 5.01
N GLU A 165 -25.88 -4.69 4.42
CA GLU A 165 -26.93 -5.62 4.82
C GLU A 165 -26.55 -7.06 4.45
N ALA A 166 -26.90 -8.03 5.26
CA ALA A 166 -26.67 -9.43 4.94
C ALA A 166 -27.47 -9.82 3.68
N GLY A 167 -26.75 -10.09 2.56
CA GLY A 167 -27.36 -10.35 1.26
C GLY A 167 -27.87 -9.11 0.51
N GLY A 168 -27.55 -7.90 1.00
CA GLY A 168 -27.96 -6.62 0.44
C GLY A 168 -26.83 -5.70 0.02
N GLY A 169 -27.14 -4.41 -0.17
CA GLY A 169 -26.20 -3.35 -0.52
C GLY A 169 -25.44 -2.81 0.68
N GLU A 170 -24.41 -2.01 0.39
CA GLU A 170 -23.69 -1.21 1.39
C GLU A 170 -24.64 -0.17 2.02
N LEU A 171 -24.45 0.10 3.30
CA LEU A 171 -25.09 1.25 3.94
C LEU A 171 -24.57 2.55 3.32
N ASP A 172 -25.47 3.52 3.13
CA ASP A 172 -25.07 4.84 2.65
C ASP A 172 -24.10 5.51 3.63
N MET A 173 -22.89 5.73 3.19
CA MET A 173 -21.83 6.42 3.95
C MET A 173 -21.64 7.89 3.47
N GLY A 174 -22.44 8.37 2.50
CA GLY A 174 -22.45 9.73 1.99
C GLY A 174 -21.34 10.06 0.99
N THR A 175 -20.28 9.25 0.93
CA THR A 175 -19.25 9.23 -0.12
C THR A 175 -18.80 7.80 -0.38
N PRO A 176 -18.36 7.46 -1.59
CA PRO A 176 -17.74 6.17 -1.85
C PRO A 176 -16.39 6.05 -1.14
N PHE A 177 -15.88 4.83 -1.07
CA PHE A 177 -14.50 4.54 -0.65
C PHE A 177 -13.49 5.28 -1.54
N ASP A 178 -12.38 5.76 -0.97
CA ASP A 178 -11.31 6.50 -1.66
C ASP A 178 -11.76 7.81 -2.34
N PHE A 179 -12.90 8.37 -1.97
CA PHE A 179 -13.29 9.67 -2.46
C PHE A 179 -12.51 10.79 -1.75
N PHE A 180 -11.55 11.40 -2.43
CA PHE A 180 -10.69 12.45 -1.87
C PHE A 180 -11.45 13.77 -1.72
N SER A 181 -12.01 13.97 -0.57
CA SER A 181 -12.81 15.16 -0.22
C SER A 181 -12.93 15.26 1.30
N PRO A 182 -13.03 16.48 1.86
CA PRO A 182 -13.45 16.66 3.25
C PRO A 182 -14.81 16.02 3.58
N ARG A 183 -15.66 15.79 2.58
CA ARG A 183 -16.92 15.05 2.74
C ARG A 183 -16.73 13.61 3.18
N SER A 184 -15.54 13.01 2.97
CA SER A 184 -15.18 11.68 3.45
C SER A 184 -14.71 11.67 4.92
N TRP A 185 -14.54 12.82 5.55
CA TRP A 185 -14.16 12.88 6.96
C TRP A 185 -15.31 12.40 7.85
N PRO A 186 -15.06 11.58 8.88
CA PRO A 186 -16.12 11.11 9.79
C PRO A 186 -16.93 12.23 10.43
N ALA A 187 -16.31 13.40 10.66
CA ALA A 187 -16.94 14.56 11.29
C ALA A 187 -17.69 15.47 10.32
N ASP A 188 -17.69 15.19 9.00
CA ASP A 188 -18.39 16.03 8.04
C ASP A 188 -19.92 15.94 8.24
N THR A 189 -20.55 17.11 8.33
CA THR A 189 -22.00 17.24 8.56
C THR A 189 -22.80 17.57 7.29
N HIS A 190 -22.13 17.72 6.14
CA HIS A 190 -22.79 18.01 4.85
C HIS A 190 -23.31 16.74 4.16
N VAL A 191 -22.93 15.54 4.64
CA VAL A 191 -23.56 14.30 4.20
C VAL A 191 -24.92 14.11 4.87
N SER A 192 -25.75 13.21 4.33
CA SER A 192 -27.09 12.95 4.85
C SER A 192 -27.06 12.53 6.34
N ARG A 193 -28.14 12.75 7.08
CA ARG A 193 -28.27 12.27 8.47
C ARG A 193 -28.17 10.74 8.55
N VAL A 194 -28.63 10.03 7.52
CA VAL A 194 -28.50 8.58 7.42
C VAL A 194 -27.02 8.19 7.31
N ALA A 195 -26.28 8.84 6.43
CA ALA A 195 -24.83 8.58 6.29
C ALA A 195 -24.05 8.90 7.58
N GLN A 196 -24.38 10.01 8.26
CA GLN A 196 -23.79 10.32 9.58
C GLN A 196 -24.05 9.22 10.60
N ALA A 197 -25.29 8.71 10.67
CA ALA A 197 -25.68 7.63 11.58
C ALA A 197 -24.95 6.33 11.22
N ASN A 198 -24.82 5.98 9.96
CA ASN A 198 -24.12 4.77 9.49
C ASN A 198 -22.62 4.85 9.79
N ARG A 199 -21.96 5.99 9.55
CA ARG A 199 -20.56 6.23 9.96
C ARG A 199 -20.39 6.10 11.47
N ALA A 200 -21.30 6.65 12.25
CA ALA A 200 -21.27 6.57 13.70
C ALA A 200 -21.42 5.10 14.20
N LEU A 201 -22.32 4.34 13.57
CA LEU A 201 -22.52 2.91 13.85
C LEU A 201 -21.22 2.12 13.60
N LEU A 202 -20.61 2.26 12.41
CA LEU A 202 -19.36 1.61 12.08
C LEU A 202 -18.25 2.00 13.05
N ALA A 203 -18.07 3.31 13.28
CA ALA A 203 -17.03 3.80 14.18
C ALA A 203 -17.23 3.32 15.63
N ALA A 204 -18.48 3.20 16.12
CA ALA A 204 -18.78 2.69 17.46
C ALA A 204 -18.45 1.20 17.57
N ALA A 205 -18.86 0.38 16.58
CA ALA A 205 -18.55 -1.03 16.55
C ALA A 205 -17.03 -1.29 16.52
N MET A 206 -16.31 -0.58 15.66
CA MET A 206 -14.85 -0.70 15.55
C MET A 206 -14.14 -0.27 16.84
N ARG A 207 -14.53 0.86 17.45
CA ARG A 207 -13.93 1.34 18.71
C ARG A 207 -14.18 0.38 19.88
N HIS A 208 -15.35 -0.23 19.94
CA HIS A 208 -15.68 -1.19 20.99
C HIS A 208 -14.70 -2.36 21.04
N HIS A 209 -14.19 -2.75 19.87
CA HIS A 209 -13.22 -3.84 19.72
C HIS A 209 -11.76 -3.35 19.49
N GLY A 210 -11.46 -2.14 19.97
CA GLY A 210 -10.08 -1.65 20.08
C GLY A 210 -9.49 -1.01 18.82
N PHE A 211 -10.29 -0.74 17.80
CA PHE A 211 -9.82 0.02 16.62
C PHE A 211 -9.98 1.53 16.83
N ARG A 212 -9.05 2.30 16.28
CA ARG A 212 -9.08 3.76 16.23
C ARG A 212 -9.42 4.21 14.81
N PRO A 213 -10.45 5.07 14.63
CA PRO A 213 -10.76 5.65 13.33
C PRO A 213 -9.73 6.70 12.94
N TYR A 214 -9.52 6.89 11.64
CA TYR A 214 -8.77 8.00 11.10
C TYR A 214 -9.69 9.23 10.89
N ALA A 215 -9.16 10.41 11.17
CA ALA A 215 -9.98 11.63 11.18
C ALA A 215 -10.39 12.14 9.78
N LYS A 216 -9.74 11.67 8.72
CA LYS A 216 -9.98 12.13 7.34
C LYS A 216 -10.68 11.12 6.45
N GLU A 217 -10.95 9.89 6.94
CA GLU A 217 -11.51 8.79 6.15
C GLU A 217 -12.48 7.98 7.01
N TRP A 218 -13.76 7.93 6.62
CA TRP A 218 -14.79 7.25 7.42
C TRP A 218 -14.60 5.72 7.42
N TRP A 219 -13.90 5.16 6.44
CA TRP A 219 -13.67 3.73 6.26
C TRP A 219 -12.43 3.21 7.00
N HIS A 220 -11.48 4.08 7.41
CA HIS A 220 -10.13 3.72 7.84
C HIS A 220 -10.01 3.53 9.35
N PHE A 221 -9.55 2.35 9.76
CA PHE A 221 -9.40 1.98 11.16
C PHE A 221 -8.09 1.22 11.40
N THR A 222 -7.39 1.58 12.47
CA THR A 222 -6.16 0.91 12.92
C THR A 222 -6.36 0.33 14.31
N LEU A 223 -5.92 -0.91 14.55
CA LEU A 223 -5.93 -1.52 15.88
C LEU A 223 -5.05 -0.70 16.84
N ALA A 224 -5.61 -0.34 18.02
CA ALA A 224 -4.94 0.58 18.96
C ALA A 224 -3.61 0.05 19.51
N HIS A 225 -3.55 -1.26 19.73
CA HIS A 225 -2.38 -1.98 20.24
C HIS A 225 -1.88 -2.95 19.17
N GLU A 226 -1.41 -2.39 18.06
CA GLU A 226 -0.89 -3.19 16.97
C GLU A 226 0.45 -3.86 17.34
N PRO A 227 0.69 -5.13 16.91
CA PRO A 227 1.89 -5.86 17.29
C PRO A 227 3.17 -5.34 16.61
N PHE A 228 3.04 -4.59 15.52
CA PHE A 228 4.17 -4.10 14.72
C PHE A 228 4.06 -2.59 14.47
N PRO A 229 4.11 -1.72 15.51
CA PRO A 229 3.82 -0.29 15.35
C PRO A 229 4.85 0.45 14.47
N ASP A 230 6.07 -0.11 14.33
CA ASP A 230 7.20 0.52 13.63
C ASP A 230 7.70 -0.31 12.43
N THR A 231 7.07 -1.45 12.11
CA THR A 231 7.51 -2.35 11.03
C THR A 231 6.59 -2.21 9.81
N TYR A 232 7.16 -1.77 8.70
CA TYR A 232 6.47 -1.64 7.41
C TYR A 232 6.89 -2.80 6.52
N PHE A 233 5.97 -3.73 6.31
CA PHE A 233 6.22 -4.94 5.54
C PHE A 233 6.08 -4.69 4.03
N ASP A 234 6.72 -5.57 3.23
CA ASP A 234 6.70 -5.48 1.75
C ASP A 234 6.56 -6.86 1.06
N PHE A 235 5.91 -7.83 1.72
CA PHE A 235 5.57 -9.08 1.06
C PHE A 235 4.31 -8.92 0.21
N PRO A 236 4.18 -9.62 -0.94
CA PRO A 236 3.01 -9.51 -1.80
C PRO A 236 1.75 -10.12 -1.15
N VAL A 237 0.58 -9.56 -1.47
CA VAL A 237 -0.73 -10.11 -1.12
C VAL A 237 -1.08 -11.21 -2.12
N ARG A 238 -0.93 -12.50 -1.68
CA ARG A 238 -1.19 -13.69 -2.51
C ARG A 238 -1.67 -14.88 -1.68
#